data_0f3c2d11e44f920eeaf250111b896a98
#
_entry.id   0f3c2d11e44f920eeaf250111b896a98
#
_cell.length_a   1.000
_cell.length_b   1.000
_cell.length_c   1.000
_cell.angle_alpha   90.00
_cell.angle_beta   90.00
_cell.angle_gamma   90.00
#
_symmetry.space_group_name_H-M   'P 1'
#
loop_
_entity.id
_entity.type
_entity.pdbx_description
1 polymer ?
#
loop_
_entity_poly.entity_id
_entity_poly.type
_entity_poly.pdbx_seq_one_letter_code
_entity_poly.pdbx_strand_id
1 'polypeptide(L)'
;MSRWARLLILCWPLLAQGASFDTPPVPSPPLPLQVPVFAQAALPNGMRLVVIERRGLPLVTAMLSVQAGSLADPPGKSGLAELSFGVLGKGARRGRTTADATALAYAADALGSALEISTGAQASRLSMTVMSEHLSESLSLLADVLRAPTLPGPEINSSRLQLQQAIKQEAADPAALASQLAWRLYWGDSPPGRLSTEQTLARIKREDVQAFCREHLAPGQTTLVLAGDLDLAQGMALAERYFGSWPVPKPVSPVTAAPAKPAQVAGPQPLGPANLLIDLPGSGQSAVLLLAPFPAQLTSSDGRAQARIAALASAVLGSGYSSRANQQVRIKRGLSYGAYSSAESLPTGGLFMLSTQTKHNNAAEAAQLLHSELLGIASEAVPAEELLARQNGLLGDIARQLETTQSLASLAADQLERGEVLADLATYADQLKRVSAAQVQAFAQQYWPAAAVRMVIVADLKQAGAGLRQQYPQAQLIPAAELDLSTPNLRRSPSRLK
;
A
#
# COMPACT_ATOMS: atom_id res chain seq x y z
N MET A 1 -13.92 -61.97 65.53
CA MET A 1 -12.45 -61.73 65.45
C MET A 1 -12.13 -61.08 64.14
N SER A 2 -11.89 -59.81 64.21
CA SER A 2 -11.71 -58.88 63.04
C SER A 2 -10.25 -58.87 62.59
N ARG A 3 -10.05 -59.02 61.29
CA ARG A 3 -8.76 -58.77 60.62
C ARG A 3 -8.83 -57.46 59.87
N TRP A 4 -8.18 -56.46 60.40
CA TRP A 4 -7.95 -55.19 59.72
C TRP A 4 -6.83 -55.34 58.68
N ALA A 5 -7.14 -55.23 57.39
CA ALA A 5 -6.15 -55.11 56.32
C ALA A 5 -5.76 -53.62 56.19
N ARG A 6 -4.51 -53.32 56.48
CA ARG A 6 -3.92 -51.98 56.24
C ARG A 6 -3.59 -51.87 54.76
N LEU A 7 -4.33 -51.00 54.05
CA LEU A 7 -3.97 -50.53 52.72
C LEU A 7 -2.85 -49.48 52.86
N LEU A 8 -1.67 -49.81 52.42
CA LEU A 8 -0.57 -48.88 52.19
C LEU A 8 -0.77 -48.24 50.80
N ILE A 9 -1.26 -46.99 50.77
CA ILE A 9 -1.26 -46.18 49.57
C ILE A 9 0.16 -45.62 49.36
N LEU A 10 0.89 -46.20 48.40
CA LEU A 10 2.13 -45.64 47.92
C LEU A 10 1.79 -44.36 47.11
N CYS A 11 1.95 -43.17 47.69
CA CYS A 11 2.04 -41.91 46.98
C CYS A 11 3.38 -41.89 46.24
N TRP A 12 3.37 -42.19 44.95
CA TRP A 12 4.47 -41.88 44.06
C TRP A 12 4.45 -40.37 43.78
N PRO A 13 5.50 -39.60 44.11
CA PRO A 13 5.57 -38.24 43.66
C PRO A 13 5.76 -38.27 42.13
N LEU A 14 4.74 -37.91 41.40
CA LEU A 14 4.87 -37.47 40.03
C LEU A 14 5.81 -36.27 40.05
N LEU A 15 7.07 -36.51 39.76
CA LEU A 15 7.99 -35.45 39.36
C LEU A 15 7.42 -34.81 38.10
N ALA A 16 6.56 -33.80 38.26
CA ALA A 16 6.30 -32.82 37.22
C ALA A 16 7.64 -32.16 36.93
N GLN A 17 8.32 -32.62 35.90
CA GLN A 17 9.40 -31.86 35.30
C GLN A 17 8.74 -30.58 34.78
N GLY A 18 8.77 -29.55 35.61
CA GLY A 18 8.42 -28.21 35.17
C GLY A 18 9.31 -27.91 33.97
N ALA A 19 8.69 -27.82 32.81
CA ALA A 19 9.40 -27.32 31.64
C ALA A 19 10.00 -25.97 32.04
N SER A 20 11.33 -25.87 31.99
CA SER A 20 12.01 -24.58 32.17
C SER A 20 11.53 -23.66 31.05
N PHE A 21 10.79 -22.60 31.39
CA PHE A 21 10.38 -21.55 30.45
C PHE A 21 11.51 -20.55 30.19
N ASP A 22 12.73 -20.82 30.70
CA ASP A 22 13.87 -19.92 30.52
C ASP A 22 14.41 -19.88 29.07
N THR A 23 14.11 -20.93 28.31
CA THR A 23 14.41 -20.96 26.85
C THR A 23 13.11 -21.14 26.07
N PRO A 24 12.83 -20.25 25.10
CA PRO A 24 11.70 -20.42 24.20
C PRO A 24 11.76 -21.78 23.50
N PRO A 25 10.62 -22.45 23.26
CA PRO A 25 10.61 -23.69 22.47
C PRO A 25 11.20 -23.42 21.08
N VAL A 26 11.98 -24.37 20.56
CA VAL A 26 12.51 -24.27 19.19
C VAL A 26 11.33 -24.22 18.23
N PRO A 27 11.26 -23.20 17.35
CA PRO A 27 10.18 -23.09 16.37
C PRO A 27 10.13 -24.34 15.47
N SER A 28 8.94 -24.83 15.19
CA SER A 28 8.76 -25.85 14.16
C SER A 28 9.26 -25.32 12.80
N PRO A 29 9.77 -26.19 11.91
CA PRO A 29 10.06 -25.79 10.56
C PRO A 29 8.80 -25.14 9.92
N PRO A 30 8.93 -24.03 9.19
CA PRO A 30 7.77 -23.41 8.54
C PRO A 30 7.14 -24.39 7.55
N LEU A 31 5.80 -24.46 7.59
CA LEU A 31 5.04 -25.26 6.63
C LEU A 31 5.26 -24.69 5.22
N PRO A 32 5.28 -25.57 4.19
CA PRO A 32 5.34 -25.11 2.80
C PRO A 32 4.15 -24.17 2.49
N LEU A 33 4.45 -23.05 1.83
CA LEU A 33 3.42 -22.13 1.37
C LEU A 33 2.55 -22.80 0.32
N GLN A 34 1.25 -22.95 0.60
CA GLN A 34 0.29 -23.49 -0.35
C GLN A 34 -0.39 -22.34 -1.09
N VAL A 35 0.13 -22.03 -2.27
CA VAL A 35 -0.43 -20.99 -3.13
C VAL A 35 -1.57 -21.60 -3.95
N PRO A 36 -2.82 -21.06 -3.89
CA PRO A 36 -3.91 -21.55 -4.69
C PRO A 36 -3.69 -21.28 -6.19
N VAL A 37 -4.45 -21.97 -7.02
CA VAL A 37 -4.46 -21.73 -8.46
C VAL A 37 -5.23 -20.45 -8.76
N PHE A 38 -4.62 -19.53 -9.52
CA PHE A 38 -5.26 -18.33 -10.05
C PHE A 38 -5.70 -18.61 -11.48
N ALA A 39 -6.94 -19.11 -11.64
CA ALA A 39 -7.49 -19.38 -12.96
C ALA A 39 -7.86 -18.07 -13.66
N GLN A 40 -7.42 -17.89 -14.90
CA GLN A 40 -7.60 -16.66 -15.66
C GLN A 40 -8.41 -16.91 -16.93
N ALA A 41 -9.31 -15.98 -17.25
CA ALA A 41 -10.09 -15.96 -18.47
C ALA A 41 -10.34 -14.51 -18.92
N ALA A 42 -10.91 -14.33 -20.10
CA ALA A 42 -11.34 -13.03 -20.58
C ALA A 42 -12.73 -13.15 -21.22
N LEU A 43 -13.56 -12.13 -21.02
CA LEU A 43 -14.83 -12.00 -21.71
C LEU A 43 -14.62 -11.48 -23.15
N PRO A 44 -15.58 -11.71 -24.07
CA PRO A 44 -15.49 -11.19 -25.44
C PRO A 44 -15.34 -9.67 -25.56
N ASN A 45 -15.79 -8.91 -24.54
CA ASN A 45 -15.64 -7.45 -24.48
C ASN A 45 -14.27 -6.99 -23.93
N GLY A 46 -13.33 -7.91 -23.68
CA GLY A 46 -11.99 -7.61 -23.20
C GLY A 46 -11.84 -7.49 -21.67
N MET A 47 -12.94 -7.65 -20.90
CA MET A 47 -12.83 -7.68 -19.43
C MET A 47 -12.09 -8.95 -18.99
N ARG A 48 -11.13 -8.81 -18.09
CA ARG A 48 -10.38 -9.95 -17.53
C ARG A 48 -11.14 -10.52 -16.33
N LEU A 49 -11.05 -11.84 -16.17
CA LEU A 49 -11.56 -12.58 -15.02
C LEU A 49 -10.44 -13.39 -14.39
N VAL A 50 -10.34 -13.30 -13.06
CA VAL A 50 -9.51 -14.18 -12.25
C VAL A 50 -10.40 -14.88 -11.24
N VAL A 51 -10.33 -16.20 -11.17
CA VAL A 51 -11.03 -17.01 -10.19
C VAL A 51 -10.03 -17.75 -9.33
N ILE A 52 -10.18 -17.62 -8.02
CA ILE A 52 -9.35 -18.28 -7.01
C ILE A 52 -10.28 -19.16 -6.19
N GLU A 53 -10.32 -20.44 -6.56
CA GLU A 53 -11.15 -21.42 -5.87
C GLU A 53 -10.63 -21.68 -4.47
N ARG A 54 -11.49 -21.49 -3.47
CA ARG A 54 -11.23 -21.77 -2.06
C ARG A 54 -12.46 -22.35 -1.39
N ARG A 55 -12.53 -23.67 -1.37
CA ARG A 55 -13.59 -24.41 -0.69
C ARG A 55 -13.34 -24.39 0.84
N GLY A 56 -14.41 -24.61 1.61
CA GLY A 56 -14.32 -24.74 3.07
C GLY A 56 -15.22 -23.78 3.84
N LEU A 57 -15.36 -22.54 3.36
CA LEU A 57 -16.35 -21.59 3.87
C LEU A 57 -17.22 -21.14 2.72
N PRO A 58 -18.55 -21.00 2.90
CA PRO A 58 -19.46 -20.55 1.85
C PRO A 58 -19.36 -19.01 1.69
N LEU A 59 -18.15 -18.51 1.43
CA LEU A 59 -17.87 -17.09 1.27
C LEU A 59 -17.17 -16.84 -0.07
N VAL A 60 -17.53 -15.73 -0.72
CA VAL A 60 -16.87 -15.25 -1.92
C VAL A 60 -16.63 -13.75 -1.82
N THR A 61 -15.40 -13.33 -2.12
CA THR A 61 -15.08 -11.93 -2.39
C THR A 61 -15.16 -11.68 -3.89
N ALA A 62 -16.00 -10.73 -4.28
CA ALA A 62 -16.03 -10.17 -5.62
C ALA A 62 -15.36 -8.81 -5.62
N MET A 63 -14.29 -8.65 -6.42
CA MET A 63 -13.52 -7.41 -6.52
C MET A 63 -13.39 -7.01 -7.98
N LEU A 64 -13.75 -5.77 -8.28
CA LEU A 64 -13.50 -5.11 -9.56
C LEU A 64 -12.29 -4.20 -9.39
N SER A 65 -11.21 -4.46 -10.12
CA SER A 65 -10.03 -3.58 -10.20
C SER A 65 -10.04 -2.88 -11.56
N VAL A 66 -10.12 -1.56 -11.53
CA VAL A 66 -10.11 -0.68 -12.71
C VAL A 66 -8.75 0.00 -12.81
N GLN A 67 -8.06 -0.12 -13.95
CA GLN A 67 -6.73 0.46 -14.18
C GLN A 67 -6.80 2.00 -14.30
N ALA A 68 -7.24 2.65 -13.26
CA ALA A 68 -7.39 4.09 -13.12
C ALA A 68 -7.24 4.48 -11.65
N GLY A 69 -6.01 4.70 -11.23
CA GLY A 69 -5.67 5.22 -9.91
C GLY A 69 -5.14 6.66 -10.00
N SER A 70 -4.50 7.15 -8.95
CA SER A 70 -3.98 8.52 -8.89
C SER A 70 -2.91 8.82 -9.96
N LEU A 71 -2.25 7.81 -10.53
CA LEU A 71 -1.32 7.98 -11.66
C LEU A 71 -2.02 8.40 -12.96
N ALA A 72 -3.35 8.19 -13.07
CA ALA A 72 -4.15 8.62 -14.21
C ALA A 72 -4.63 10.08 -14.07
N ASP A 73 -4.39 10.74 -12.95
CA ASP A 73 -4.81 12.12 -12.75
C ASP A 73 -4.11 13.07 -13.71
N PRO A 74 -4.86 13.93 -14.43
CA PRO A 74 -4.27 14.93 -15.28
C PRO A 74 -3.45 15.96 -14.48
N PRO A 75 -2.42 16.57 -15.07
CA PRO A 75 -1.65 17.63 -14.43
C PRO A 75 -2.55 18.74 -13.87
N GLY A 76 -2.34 19.09 -12.60
CA GLY A 76 -3.10 20.12 -11.88
C GLY A 76 -4.48 19.71 -11.37
N LYS A 77 -4.88 18.44 -11.55
CA LYS A 77 -6.13 17.86 -11.03
C LYS A 77 -5.89 16.59 -10.20
N SER A 78 -4.77 16.54 -9.49
CA SER A 78 -4.49 15.43 -8.57
C SER A 78 -5.62 15.29 -7.55
N GLY A 79 -6.05 14.05 -7.31
CA GLY A 79 -7.23 13.69 -6.53
C GLY A 79 -8.50 13.46 -7.39
N LEU A 80 -8.41 13.56 -8.72
CA LEU A 80 -9.55 13.31 -9.61
C LEU A 80 -9.99 11.84 -9.57
N ALA A 81 -9.05 10.90 -9.61
CA ALA A 81 -9.35 9.48 -9.49
C ALA A 81 -10.05 9.16 -8.15
N GLU A 82 -9.47 9.62 -7.05
CA GLU A 82 -10.02 9.42 -5.71
C GLU A 82 -11.44 10.00 -5.58
N LEU A 83 -11.65 11.24 -6.03
CA LEU A 83 -12.97 11.86 -6.03
C LEU A 83 -13.93 11.09 -6.94
N SER A 84 -13.51 10.67 -8.13
CA SER A 84 -14.36 9.98 -9.11
C SER A 84 -14.83 8.62 -8.60
N PHE A 85 -13.91 7.82 -8.04
CA PHE A 85 -14.27 6.52 -7.48
C PHE A 85 -15.04 6.66 -6.17
N GLY A 86 -14.69 7.61 -5.30
CA GLY A 86 -15.40 7.88 -4.05
C GLY A 86 -16.88 8.23 -4.24
N VAL A 87 -17.26 8.79 -5.39
CA VAL A 87 -18.67 9.12 -5.70
C VAL A 87 -19.42 8.01 -6.44
N LEU A 88 -18.77 6.91 -6.87
CA LEU A 88 -19.47 5.80 -7.52
C LEU A 88 -20.54 5.17 -6.60
N GLY A 89 -20.19 4.96 -5.33
CA GLY A 89 -21.12 4.45 -4.31
C GLY A 89 -22.19 5.45 -3.84
N LYS A 90 -22.23 6.67 -4.43
CA LYS A 90 -23.20 7.72 -4.05
C LYS A 90 -24.43 7.78 -4.94
N GLY A 91 -24.49 6.98 -5.99
CA GLY A 91 -25.68 6.86 -6.81
C GLY A 91 -25.44 6.05 -8.07
N ALA A 92 -26.36 5.13 -8.36
CA ALA A 92 -26.32 4.28 -9.54
C ALA A 92 -27.71 4.09 -10.14
N ARG A 93 -27.77 3.82 -11.44
CA ARG A 93 -29.01 3.41 -12.10
C ARG A 93 -29.16 1.90 -11.96
N ARG A 94 -30.28 1.46 -11.38
CA ARG A 94 -30.63 0.05 -11.20
C ARG A 94 -31.89 -0.26 -12.02
N GLY A 95 -31.70 -0.81 -13.22
CA GLY A 95 -32.77 -1.02 -14.17
C GLY A 95 -33.44 0.30 -14.56
N ARG A 96 -34.73 0.49 -14.21
CA ARG A 96 -35.51 1.71 -14.50
C ARG A 96 -35.46 2.76 -13.38
N THR A 97 -34.89 2.42 -12.22
CA THR A 97 -34.85 3.30 -11.05
C THR A 97 -33.43 3.81 -10.80
N THR A 98 -33.34 4.88 -10.03
CA THR A 98 -32.07 5.40 -9.52
C THR A 98 -32.01 5.09 -8.04
N ALA A 99 -30.91 4.48 -7.61
CA ALA A 99 -30.58 4.29 -6.21
C ALA A 99 -29.60 5.39 -5.78
N ASP A 100 -29.87 6.05 -4.68
CA ASP A 100 -28.95 6.97 -4.02
C ASP A 100 -27.95 6.23 -3.10
N ALA A 101 -27.10 6.95 -2.39
CA ALA A 101 -26.11 6.39 -1.46
C ALA A 101 -26.75 5.48 -0.40
N THR A 102 -27.86 5.92 0.18
CA THR A 102 -28.58 5.19 1.23
C THR A 102 -29.15 3.88 0.70
N ALA A 103 -29.81 3.92 -0.47
CA ALA A 103 -30.39 2.74 -1.12
C ALA A 103 -29.29 1.72 -1.53
N LEU A 104 -28.11 2.19 -1.98
CA LEU A 104 -26.97 1.32 -2.29
C LEU A 104 -26.40 0.68 -1.04
N ALA A 105 -26.25 1.45 0.06
CA ALA A 105 -25.80 0.93 1.34
C ALA A 105 -26.76 -0.16 1.88
N TYR A 106 -28.07 0.11 1.92
CA TYR A 106 -29.06 -0.89 2.33
C TYR A 106 -29.05 -2.15 1.45
N ALA A 107 -28.80 -1.99 0.15
CA ALA A 107 -28.69 -3.15 -0.74
C ALA A 107 -27.45 -4.00 -0.42
N ALA A 108 -26.35 -3.39 -0.03
CA ALA A 108 -25.14 -4.12 0.43
C ALA A 108 -25.35 -4.77 1.81
N ASP A 109 -25.95 -4.03 2.76
CA ASP A 109 -26.26 -4.51 4.11
C ASP A 109 -27.19 -5.73 4.08
N ALA A 110 -28.18 -5.72 3.17
CA ALA A 110 -29.10 -6.85 2.98
C ALA A 110 -28.39 -8.14 2.52
N LEU A 111 -27.20 -8.03 1.94
CA LEU A 111 -26.34 -9.16 1.55
C LEU A 111 -25.32 -9.53 2.66
N GLY A 112 -25.44 -8.92 3.84
CA GLY A 112 -24.49 -9.09 4.95
C GLY A 112 -23.10 -8.52 4.67
N SER A 113 -22.99 -7.49 3.83
CA SER A 113 -21.72 -6.94 3.37
C SER A 113 -21.78 -5.42 3.24
N ALA A 114 -20.63 -4.80 2.97
CA ALA A 114 -20.54 -3.40 2.57
C ALA A 114 -19.93 -3.28 1.19
N LEU A 115 -20.31 -2.22 0.46
CA LEU A 115 -19.64 -1.84 -0.77
C LEU A 115 -18.37 -1.06 -0.40
N GLU A 116 -17.21 -1.69 -0.55
CA GLU A 116 -15.93 -1.07 -0.31
C GLU A 116 -15.38 -0.47 -1.60
N ILE A 117 -14.95 0.79 -1.55
CA ILE A 117 -14.33 1.49 -2.68
C ILE A 117 -13.02 2.10 -2.21
N SER A 118 -11.94 1.84 -2.94
CA SER A 118 -10.62 2.38 -2.65
C SER A 118 -9.90 2.81 -3.93
N THR A 119 -9.05 3.82 -3.81
CA THR A 119 -8.23 4.31 -4.93
C THR A 119 -6.76 4.17 -4.55
N GLY A 120 -6.03 3.40 -5.33
CA GLY A 120 -4.59 3.25 -5.24
C GLY A 120 -3.85 4.11 -6.25
N ALA A 121 -2.54 3.88 -6.38
CA ALA A 121 -1.72 4.60 -7.35
C ALA A 121 -2.08 4.20 -8.80
N GLN A 122 -2.12 2.90 -9.09
CA GLN A 122 -2.31 2.36 -10.44
C GLN A 122 -3.75 2.04 -10.77
N ALA A 123 -4.53 1.62 -9.78
CA ALA A 123 -5.91 1.16 -9.96
C ALA A 123 -6.81 1.63 -8.82
N SER A 124 -8.10 1.62 -9.10
CA SER A 124 -9.15 1.77 -8.10
C SER A 124 -10.01 0.52 -8.05
N ARG A 125 -10.51 0.19 -6.86
CA ARG A 125 -11.19 -1.08 -6.57
C ARG A 125 -12.56 -0.87 -5.97
N LEU A 126 -13.48 -1.75 -6.36
CA LEU A 126 -14.78 -1.91 -5.73
C LEU A 126 -14.87 -3.37 -5.29
N SER A 127 -15.22 -3.65 -4.04
CA SER A 127 -15.32 -5.02 -3.55
C SER A 127 -16.46 -5.24 -2.58
N MET A 128 -16.93 -6.49 -2.52
CA MET A 128 -17.87 -7.00 -1.55
C MET A 128 -17.49 -8.44 -1.21
N THR A 129 -17.58 -8.80 0.08
CA THR A 129 -17.45 -10.20 0.53
C THR A 129 -18.79 -10.66 1.04
N VAL A 130 -19.35 -11.70 0.44
CA VAL A 130 -20.69 -12.19 0.68
C VAL A 130 -20.73 -13.71 0.85
N MET A 131 -21.83 -14.24 1.39
CA MET A 131 -22.11 -15.68 1.31
C MET A 131 -22.23 -16.08 -0.17
N SER A 132 -21.79 -17.30 -0.52
CA SER A 132 -21.79 -17.80 -1.91
C SER A 132 -23.14 -17.70 -2.58
N GLU A 133 -24.24 -17.91 -1.83
CA GLU A 133 -25.62 -17.78 -2.32
C GLU A 133 -26.01 -16.35 -2.75
N HIS A 134 -25.34 -15.33 -2.19
CA HIS A 134 -25.57 -13.91 -2.48
C HIS A 134 -24.61 -13.33 -3.53
N LEU A 135 -23.70 -14.15 -4.10
CA LEU A 135 -22.72 -13.67 -5.07
C LEU A 135 -23.38 -13.03 -6.31
N SER A 136 -24.48 -13.62 -6.78
CA SER A 136 -25.22 -13.12 -7.96
C SER A 136 -25.76 -11.70 -7.74
N GLU A 137 -26.35 -11.44 -6.58
CA GLU A 137 -26.88 -10.14 -6.18
C GLU A 137 -25.78 -9.12 -5.94
N SER A 138 -24.67 -9.54 -5.31
CA SER A 138 -23.47 -8.72 -5.11
C SER A 138 -22.89 -8.26 -6.44
N LEU A 139 -22.71 -9.16 -7.41
CA LEU A 139 -22.25 -8.81 -8.75
C LEU A 139 -23.21 -7.89 -9.50
N SER A 140 -24.52 -8.06 -9.31
CA SER A 140 -25.52 -7.12 -9.85
C SER A 140 -25.30 -5.71 -9.30
N LEU A 141 -25.13 -5.58 -7.97
CA LEU A 141 -24.90 -4.29 -7.32
C LEU A 141 -23.58 -3.64 -7.79
N LEU A 142 -22.49 -4.41 -7.82
CA LEU A 142 -21.19 -3.95 -8.32
C LEU A 142 -21.28 -3.50 -9.79
N ALA A 143 -22.01 -4.24 -10.62
CA ALA A 143 -22.20 -3.89 -12.03
C ALA A 143 -23.01 -2.60 -12.19
N ASP A 144 -24.08 -2.40 -11.42
CA ASP A 144 -24.88 -1.18 -11.44
C ASP A 144 -24.04 0.05 -11.07
N VAL A 145 -23.24 -0.05 -9.99
CA VAL A 145 -22.37 1.02 -9.50
C VAL A 145 -21.29 1.37 -10.51
N LEU A 146 -20.65 0.37 -11.12
CA LEU A 146 -19.52 0.61 -12.03
C LEU A 146 -19.97 1.05 -13.43
N ARG A 147 -21.04 0.41 -13.97
CA ARG A 147 -21.47 0.61 -15.36
C ARG A 147 -22.45 1.76 -15.56
N ALA A 148 -23.18 2.13 -14.52
CA ALA A 148 -24.25 3.12 -14.61
C ALA A 148 -24.28 4.12 -13.43
N PRO A 149 -23.12 4.70 -13.03
CA PRO A 149 -23.08 5.70 -11.96
C PRO A 149 -23.84 6.96 -12.39
N THR A 150 -24.57 7.57 -11.43
CA THR A 150 -25.34 8.80 -11.72
C THR A 150 -24.53 10.08 -11.46
N LEU A 151 -23.46 10.00 -10.68
CA LEU A 151 -22.53 11.08 -10.33
C LEU A 151 -23.26 12.36 -9.89
N PRO A 152 -24.02 12.31 -8.76
CA PRO A 152 -24.82 13.45 -8.33
C PRO A 152 -23.95 14.65 -7.96
N GLY A 153 -24.28 15.83 -8.47
CA GLY A 153 -23.51 17.06 -8.22
C GLY A 153 -23.33 17.39 -6.72
N PRO A 154 -24.36 17.31 -5.87
CA PRO A 154 -24.23 17.49 -4.43
C PRO A 154 -23.25 16.53 -3.79
N GLU A 155 -23.25 15.25 -4.17
CA GLU A 155 -22.34 14.23 -3.63
C GLU A 155 -20.88 14.47 -4.06
N ILE A 156 -20.65 14.90 -5.31
CA ILE A 156 -19.31 15.31 -5.77
C ILE A 156 -18.77 16.47 -4.91
N ASN A 157 -19.60 17.46 -4.63
CA ASN A 157 -19.21 18.60 -3.81
C ASN A 157 -18.95 18.19 -2.35
N SER A 158 -19.80 17.35 -1.77
CA SER A 158 -19.62 16.82 -0.41
C SER A 158 -18.34 16.01 -0.29
N SER A 159 -18.12 15.06 -1.22
CA SER A 159 -16.90 14.23 -1.24
C SER A 159 -15.63 15.06 -1.43
N ARG A 160 -15.66 16.08 -2.31
CA ARG A 160 -14.55 16.99 -2.48
C ARG A 160 -14.20 17.75 -1.19
N LEU A 161 -15.20 18.26 -0.46
CA LEU A 161 -15.01 18.93 0.82
C LEU A 161 -14.43 17.96 1.86
N GLN A 162 -14.90 16.72 1.91
CA GLN A 162 -14.36 15.69 2.79
C GLN A 162 -12.88 15.41 2.50
N LEU A 163 -12.51 15.24 1.22
CA LEU A 163 -11.12 15.06 0.82
C LEU A 163 -10.25 16.27 1.18
N GLN A 164 -10.75 17.49 0.98
CA GLN A 164 -10.02 18.70 1.39
C GLN A 164 -9.79 18.75 2.90
N GLN A 165 -10.76 18.33 3.71
CA GLN A 165 -10.60 18.25 5.18
C GLN A 165 -9.59 17.14 5.57
N ALA A 166 -9.62 15.98 4.90
CA ALA A 166 -8.65 14.92 5.14
C ALA A 166 -7.22 15.41 4.85
N ILE A 167 -7.00 16.09 3.73
CA ILE A 167 -5.69 16.69 3.38
C ILE A 167 -5.22 17.70 4.45
N LYS A 168 -6.12 18.51 4.99
CA LYS A 168 -5.78 19.44 6.09
C LYS A 168 -5.35 18.71 7.36
N GLN A 169 -6.04 17.63 7.70
CA GLN A 169 -5.68 16.80 8.86
C GLN A 169 -4.33 16.11 8.65
N GLU A 170 -4.08 15.55 7.48
CA GLU A 170 -2.80 14.95 7.12
C GLU A 170 -1.64 15.97 7.15
N ALA A 171 -1.88 17.19 6.68
CA ALA A 171 -0.88 18.26 6.73
C ALA A 171 -0.53 18.73 8.17
N ALA A 172 -1.38 18.43 9.14
CA ALA A 172 -1.14 18.70 10.56
C ALA A 172 -0.47 17.50 11.27
N ASP A 173 -0.43 16.33 10.67
CA ASP A 173 0.27 15.16 11.19
C ASP A 173 1.71 15.09 10.68
N PRO A 174 2.73 15.11 11.57
CA PRO A 174 4.13 15.13 11.15
C PRO A 174 4.55 13.93 10.31
N ALA A 175 4.02 12.73 10.57
CA ALA A 175 4.40 11.52 9.84
C ALA A 175 3.75 11.47 8.46
N ALA A 176 2.48 11.83 8.36
CA ALA A 176 1.77 11.93 7.08
C ALA A 176 2.44 12.97 6.18
N LEU A 177 2.75 14.15 6.73
CA LEU A 177 3.44 15.21 5.99
C LEU A 177 4.84 14.79 5.55
N ALA A 178 5.62 14.09 6.38
CA ALA A 178 6.93 13.56 6.03
C ALA A 178 6.83 12.54 4.88
N SER A 179 5.84 11.65 4.90
CA SER A 179 5.57 10.70 3.82
C SER A 179 5.21 11.40 2.51
N GLN A 180 4.31 12.37 2.52
CA GLN A 180 3.95 13.14 1.34
C GLN A 180 5.16 13.86 0.75
N LEU A 181 6.00 14.46 1.58
CA LEU A 181 7.24 15.09 1.17
C LEU A 181 8.23 14.10 0.56
N ALA A 182 8.37 12.90 1.12
CA ALA A 182 9.22 11.85 0.56
C ALA A 182 8.79 11.47 -0.87
N TRP A 183 7.50 11.27 -1.10
CA TRP A 183 6.95 11.02 -2.42
C TRP A 183 7.20 12.19 -3.38
N ARG A 184 6.94 13.42 -2.94
CA ARG A 184 7.15 14.62 -3.75
C ARG A 184 8.62 14.86 -4.09
N LEU A 185 9.53 14.70 -3.13
CA LEU A 185 10.97 14.85 -3.33
C LEU A 185 11.54 13.81 -4.30
N TYR A 186 11.04 12.60 -4.22
CA TYR A 186 11.56 11.50 -5.03
C TYR A 186 11.01 11.51 -6.46
N TRP A 187 9.70 11.66 -6.60
CA TRP A 187 9.03 11.58 -7.88
C TRP A 187 8.88 12.92 -8.62
N GLY A 188 9.07 14.05 -7.94
CA GLY A 188 8.98 15.40 -8.53
C GLY A 188 7.63 15.64 -9.22
N ASP A 189 7.66 16.15 -10.45
CA ASP A 189 6.46 16.42 -11.26
C ASP A 189 5.96 15.21 -12.06
N SER A 190 6.61 14.05 -11.93
CA SER A 190 6.10 12.80 -12.51
C SER A 190 4.78 12.38 -11.85
N PRO A 191 3.95 11.54 -12.49
CA PRO A 191 2.65 11.17 -11.95
C PRO A 191 2.65 10.74 -10.49
N PRO A 192 3.57 9.88 -9.99
CA PRO A 192 3.59 9.50 -8.59
C PRO A 192 3.90 10.64 -7.61
N GLY A 193 4.58 11.68 -8.06
CA GLY A 193 4.92 12.85 -7.23
C GLY A 193 3.87 13.96 -7.24
N ARG A 194 2.80 13.82 -8.06
CA ARG A 194 1.70 14.78 -8.12
C ARG A 194 0.69 14.50 -7.02
N LEU A 195 0.91 15.06 -5.86
CA LEU A 195 0.05 14.85 -4.71
C LEU A 195 -1.26 15.64 -4.82
N SER A 196 -2.32 15.08 -4.24
CA SER A 196 -3.59 15.79 -4.04
C SER A 196 -3.38 16.92 -3.05
N THR A 197 -3.90 18.12 -3.37
CA THR A 197 -3.87 19.29 -2.51
C THR A 197 -5.25 19.95 -2.50
N GLU A 198 -5.50 20.84 -1.53
CA GLU A 198 -6.73 21.59 -1.50
C GLU A 198 -6.94 22.36 -2.84
N GLN A 199 -5.86 22.90 -3.41
CA GLN A 199 -5.94 23.66 -4.65
C GLN A 199 -6.22 22.77 -5.86
N THR A 200 -5.62 21.57 -5.95
CA THR A 200 -5.90 20.65 -7.05
C THR A 200 -7.33 20.16 -7.01
N LEU A 201 -7.83 19.79 -5.82
CA LEU A 201 -9.22 19.38 -5.62
C LEU A 201 -10.22 20.53 -5.94
N ALA A 202 -9.90 21.79 -5.58
CA ALA A 202 -10.75 22.92 -5.88
C ALA A 202 -10.92 23.20 -7.39
N ARG A 203 -9.95 22.76 -8.21
CA ARG A 203 -10.00 22.90 -9.67
C ARG A 203 -10.83 21.81 -10.36
N ILE A 204 -11.13 20.71 -9.66
CA ILE A 204 -11.90 19.61 -10.23
C ILE A 204 -13.36 20.01 -10.31
N LYS A 205 -13.93 19.94 -11.52
CA LYS A 205 -15.33 20.21 -11.81
C LYS A 205 -16.09 18.90 -12.01
N ARG A 206 -17.41 18.96 -11.99
CA ARG A 206 -18.28 17.79 -12.27
C ARG A 206 -17.98 17.18 -13.64
N GLU A 207 -17.75 18.03 -14.65
CA GLU A 207 -17.44 17.61 -16.02
C GLU A 207 -16.16 16.78 -16.07
N ASP A 208 -15.17 17.08 -15.20
CA ASP A 208 -13.92 16.32 -15.11
C ASP A 208 -14.17 14.92 -14.55
N VAL A 209 -14.97 14.81 -13.48
CA VAL A 209 -15.38 13.52 -12.91
C VAL A 209 -16.14 12.69 -13.94
N GLN A 210 -17.07 13.30 -14.68
CA GLN A 210 -17.82 12.62 -15.73
C GLN A 210 -16.92 12.19 -16.90
N ALA A 211 -15.95 13.02 -17.29
CA ALA A 211 -14.99 12.67 -18.33
C ALA A 211 -14.09 11.52 -17.90
N PHE A 212 -13.55 11.58 -16.70
CA PHE A 212 -12.71 10.53 -16.11
C PHE A 212 -13.45 9.18 -16.05
N CYS A 213 -14.68 9.18 -15.55
CA CYS A 213 -15.50 7.96 -15.53
C CYS A 213 -15.76 7.41 -16.94
N ARG A 214 -16.08 8.26 -17.93
CA ARG A 214 -16.30 7.79 -19.32
C ARG A 214 -15.06 7.21 -19.96
N GLU A 215 -13.88 7.73 -19.62
CA GLU A 215 -12.60 7.30 -20.17
C GLU A 215 -12.13 5.97 -19.55
N HIS A 216 -12.29 5.84 -18.23
CA HIS A 216 -11.67 4.75 -17.49
C HIS A 216 -12.62 3.61 -17.09
N LEU A 217 -13.93 3.84 -16.96
CA LEU A 217 -14.89 2.78 -16.65
C LEU A 217 -15.23 2.01 -17.92
N ALA A 218 -14.34 1.10 -18.31
CA ALA A 218 -14.45 0.30 -19.53
C ALA A 218 -14.06 -1.16 -19.26
N PRO A 219 -14.67 -2.13 -19.97
CA PRO A 219 -14.40 -3.55 -19.74
C PRO A 219 -12.91 -3.89 -19.96
N GLY A 220 -12.25 -3.36 -20.98
CA GLY A 220 -10.84 -3.63 -21.27
C GLY A 220 -9.84 -3.08 -20.24
N GLN A 221 -10.29 -2.18 -19.36
CA GLN A 221 -9.49 -1.63 -18.25
C GLN A 221 -9.87 -2.26 -16.89
N THR A 222 -10.82 -3.20 -16.89
CA THR A 222 -11.38 -3.77 -15.66
C THR A 222 -11.03 -5.25 -15.56
N THR A 223 -10.59 -5.66 -14.37
CA THR A 223 -10.42 -7.07 -14.00
C THR A 223 -11.42 -7.40 -12.90
N LEU A 224 -12.22 -8.45 -13.09
CA LEU A 224 -13.02 -9.06 -12.04
C LEU A 224 -12.19 -10.15 -11.38
N VAL A 225 -12.01 -10.06 -10.08
CA VAL A 225 -11.39 -11.09 -9.25
C VAL A 225 -12.47 -11.70 -8.36
N LEU A 226 -12.65 -13.01 -8.45
CA LEU A 226 -13.57 -13.79 -7.61
C LEU A 226 -12.73 -14.77 -6.79
N ALA A 227 -12.74 -14.65 -5.47
CA ALA A 227 -12.00 -15.54 -4.59
C ALA A 227 -12.96 -16.17 -3.57
N GLY A 228 -13.02 -17.49 -3.51
CA GLY A 228 -13.89 -18.18 -2.56
C GLY A 228 -14.51 -19.48 -3.08
N ASP A 229 -15.71 -19.77 -2.60
CA ASP A 229 -16.42 -21.02 -2.89
C ASP A 229 -17.14 -20.98 -4.25
N LEU A 230 -16.33 -20.98 -5.31
CA LEU A 230 -16.80 -21.10 -6.70
C LEU A 230 -15.67 -21.64 -7.59
N ASP A 231 -16.02 -22.21 -8.74
CA ASP A 231 -15.09 -22.61 -9.78
C ASP A 231 -15.04 -21.60 -10.96
N LEU A 232 -14.13 -21.84 -11.91
CA LEU A 232 -13.97 -20.97 -13.08
C LEU A 232 -15.21 -20.93 -13.97
N ALA A 233 -15.93 -22.04 -14.15
CA ALA A 233 -17.11 -22.11 -14.99
C ALA A 233 -18.26 -21.28 -14.42
N GLN A 234 -18.48 -21.37 -13.11
CA GLN A 234 -19.42 -20.55 -12.37
C GLN A 234 -19.04 -19.06 -12.44
N GLY A 235 -17.77 -18.74 -12.22
CA GLY A 235 -17.25 -17.39 -12.34
C GLY A 235 -17.44 -16.78 -13.73
N MET A 236 -17.17 -17.56 -14.81
CA MET A 236 -17.39 -17.14 -16.19
C MET A 236 -18.86 -16.86 -16.48
N ALA A 237 -19.77 -17.78 -16.11
CA ALA A 237 -21.21 -17.60 -16.34
C ALA A 237 -21.75 -16.34 -15.65
N LEU A 238 -21.31 -16.07 -14.42
CA LEU A 238 -21.68 -14.86 -13.68
C LEU A 238 -21.05 -13.60 -14.29
N ALA A 239 -19.78 -13.64 -14.67
CA ALA A 239 -19.11 -12.52 -15.34
C ALA A 239 -19.77 -12.16 -16.67
N GLU A 240 -20.12 -13.14 -17.50
CA GLU A 240 -20.86 -12.93 -18.75
C GLU A 240 -22.24 -12.34 -18.51
N ARG A 241 -22.97 -12.85 -17.52
CA ARG A 241 -24.31 -12.36 -17.17
C ARG A 241 -24.33 -10.89 -16.80
N TYR A 242 -23.39 -10.43 -15.96
CA TYR A 242 -23.41 -9.08 -15.40
C TYR A 242 -22.56 -8.08 -16.18
N PHE A 243 -21.52 -8.54 -16.85
CA PHE A 243 -20.56 -7.67 -17.55
C PHE A 243 -20.43 -7.95 -19.05
N GLY A 244 -20.89 -9.09 -19.57
CA GLY A 244 -20.75 -9.45 -20.99
C GLY A 244 -21.38 -8.43 -21.95
N SER A 245 -22.51 -7.83 -21.56
CA SER A 245 -23.17 -6.76 -22.34
C SER A 245 -22.59 -5.35 -22.10
N TRP A 246 -21.52 -5.20 -21.31
CA TRP A 246 -20.89 -3.90 -21.10
C TRP A 246 -20.23 -3.45 -22.39
N PRO A 247 -20.68 -2.30 -22.97
CA PRO A 247 -20.20 -1.89 -24.29
C PRO A 247 -18.71 -1.52 -24.23
N VAL A 248 -17.97 -1.99 -25.23
CA VAL A 248 -16.62 -1.50 -25.48
C VAL A 248 -16.72 -0.09 -25.99
N PRO A 249 -16.08 0.91 -25.35
CA PRO A 249 -16.02 2.26 -25.88
C PRO A 249 -15.49 2.23 -27.31
N LYS A 250 -16.18 2.89 -28.23
CA LYS A 250 -15.60 3.09 -29.57
C LYS A 250 -14.26 3.81 -29.39
N PRO A 251 -13.20 3.38 -30.08
CA PRO A 251 -11.96 4.12 -30.04
C PRO A 251 -12.33 5.57 -30.37
N VAL A 252 -12.19 6.48 -29.42
CA VAL A 252 -12.14 7.89 -29.74
C VAL A 252 -10.93 7.97 -30.65
N SER A 253 -11.12 8.43 -31.92
CA SER A 253 -10.04 8.57 -32.89
C SER A 253 -8.82 9.09 -32.15
N PRO A 254 -7.68 8.45 -32.24
CA PRO A 254 -6.53 8.89 -31.48
C PRO A 254 -6.32 10.34 -31.86
N VAL A 255 -6.66 11.24 -30.94
CA VAL A 255 -5.88 12.48 -30.87
C VAL A 255 -4.48 11.94 -30.73
N THR A 256 -3.69 12.03 -31.79
CA THR A 256 -2.37 11.48 -32.00
C THR A 256 -1.42 11.54 -30.81
N ALA A 257 -1.83 10.96 -29.71
CA ALA A 257 -0.95 10.41 -28.71
C ALA A 257 -0.61 9.01 -29.28
N ALA A 258 0.48 8.94 -30.06
CA ALA A 258 1.24 7.70 -30.20
C ALA A 258 1.15 6.99 -28.85
N PRO A 259 0.95 5.62 -28.82
CA PRO A 259 1.04 4.88 -27.58
C PRO A 259 2.28 5.45 -26.90
N ALA A 260 2.07 6.19 -25.83
CA ALA A 260 3.19 6.78 -25.14
C ALA A 260 4.07 5.59 -24.88
N LYS A 261 5.17 5.47 -25.64
CA LYS A 261 6.27 4.59 -25.26
C LYS A 261 6.32 4.81 -23.76
N PRO A 262 6.22 3.74 -22.92
CA PRO A 262 6.32 3.94 -21.51
C PRO A 262 7.45 4.94 -21.36
N ALA A 263 7.09 6.17 -20.98
CA ALA A 263 8.08 7.24 -20.97
C ALA A 263 9.21 6.57 -20.23
N GLN A 264 10.38 6.44 -20.87
CA GLN A 264 11.57 6.07 -20.14
C GLN A 264 11.67 7.20 -19.13
N VAL A 265 10.99 7.00 -18.02
CA VAL A 265 11.13 7.88 -16.88
C VAL A 265 12.59 7.67 -16.56
N ALA A 266 13.40 8.63 -16.94
CA ALA A 266 14.77 8.74 -16.48
C ALA A 266 14.68 8.42 -15.00
N GLY A 267 15.34 7.33 -14.57
CA GLY A 267 15.16 6.76 -13.24
C GLY A 267 15.12 7.90 -12.24
N PRO A 268 14.26 7.86 -11.22
CA PRO A 268 13.95 9.00 -10.39
C PRO A 268 15.25 9.66 -9.93
N GLN A 269 15.46 10.85 -10.43
CA GLN A 269 16.55 11.70 -9.94
C GLN A 269 16.04 12.26 -8.62
N PRO A 270 16.71 12.02 -7.49
CA PRO A 270 16.31 12.62 -6.24
C PRO A 270 16.31 14.14 -6.42
N LEU A 271 15.11 14.70 -6.50
CA LEU A 271 14.91 16.13 -6.63
C LEU A 271 14.94 16.74 -5.21
N GLY A 272 15.74 17.76 -5.01
CA GLY A 272 15.74 18.52 -3.78
C GLY A 272 16.94 18.29 -2.86
N PRO A 273 16.91 18.91 -1.67
CA PRO A 273 18.02 18.90 -0.72
C PRO A 273 18.24 17.52 -0.12
N ALA A 274 19.51 17.25 0.30
CA ALA A 274 19.84 16.02 1.00
C ALA A 274 19.06 15.89 2.33
N ASN A 275 18.87 17.01 3.03
CA ASN A 275 18.15 17.09 4.29
C ASN A 275 17.13 18.21 4.24
N LEU A 276 15.89 17.91 4.58
CA LEU A 276 14.76 18.84 4.63
C LEU A 276 14.18 18.90 6.04
N LEU A 277 14.13 20.09 6.62
CA LEU A 277 13.49 20.35 7.91
C LEU A 277 12.20 21.14 7.67
N ILE A 278 11.08 20.65 8.15
CA ILE A 278 9.80 21.34 8.14
C ILE A 278 9.47 21.80 9.55
N ASP A 279 9.30 23.11 9.70
CA ASP A 279 8.82 23.69 10.97
C ASP A 279 7.30 23.60 11.02
N LEU A 280 6.80 22.69 11.86
CA LEU A 280 5.38 22.49 12.12
C LEU A 280 5.08 22.83 13.58
N PRO A 281 4.83 24.13 13.90
CA PRO A 281 4.57 24.59 15.26
C PRO A 281 3.35 23.90 15.89
N GLY A 282 3.49 23.49 17.14
CA GLY A 282 2.41 22.85 17.89
C GLY A 282 2.20 21.36 17.55
N SER A 283 3.03 20.75 16.70
CA SER A 283 3.01 19.29 16.55
C SER A 283 3.39 18.61 17.86
N GLY A 284 2.72 17.50 18.20
CA GLY A 284 2.97 16.77 19.45
C GLY A 284 4.28 15.97 19.47
N GLN A 285 4.79 15.61 18.29
CA GLN A 285 5.99 14.81 18.09
C GLN A 285 6.73 15.25 16.83
N SER A 286 7.98 14.84 16.72
CA SER A 286 8.75 14.92 15.47
C SER A 286 8.63 13.62 14.68
N ALA A 287 8.45 13.73 13.37
CA ALA A 287 8.63 12.63 12.43
C ALA A 287 10.01 12.75 11.77
N VAL A 288 10.72 11.63 11.73
CA VAL A 288 12.00 11.48 11.02
C VAL A 288 11.79 10.41 9.94
N LEU A 289 12.08 10.73 8.70
CA LEU A 289 11.93 9.84 7.57
C LEU A 289 13.17 9.92 6.69
N LEU A 290 13.76 8.75 6.40
CA LEU A 290 14.79 8.57 5.40
C LEU A 290 14.17 7.93 4.16
N LEU A 291 14.63 8.35 2.98
CA LEU A 291 14.19 7.77 1.71
C LEU A 291 15.41 7.50 0.82
N ALA A 292 15.31 6.43 0.03
CA ALA A 292 16.33 6.03 -0.91
C ALA A 292 15.72 5.36 -2.14
N PRO A 293 16.34 5.52 -3.33
CA PRO A 293 15.85 4.91 -4.57
C PRO A 293 16.21 3.43 -4.66
N PHE A 294 15.46 2.69 -5.47
CA PHE A 294 15.89 1.41 -6.01
C PHE A 294 15.21 1.11 -7.35
N PRO A 295 15.79 0.24 -8.22
CA PRO A 295 15.12 -0.15 -9.45
C PRO A 295 13.97 -1.11 -9.15
N ALA A 296 12.81 -0.88 -9.75
CA ALA A 296 11.63 -1.73 -9.60
C ALA A 296 10.86 -1.82 -10.91
N GLN A 297 11.50 -2.30 -11.99
CA GLN A 297 10.78 -2.63 -13.22
C GLN A 297 10.12 -4.01 -13.08
N LEU A 298 8.98 -4.07 -12.42
CA LEU A 298 8.29 -5.31 -12.07
C LEU A 298 7.86 -6.15 -13.28
N THR A 299 7.79 -5.55 -14.46
CA THR A 299 7.55 -6.26 -15.72
C THR A 299 8.72 -7.10 -16.21
N SER A 300 9.94 -6.87 -15.68
CA SER A 300 11.14 -7.67 -15.96
C SER A 300 11.48 -8.63 -14.81
N SER A 301 12.11 -9.75 -15.13
CA SER A 301 12.58 -10.73 -14.12
C SER A 301 13.62 -10.11 -13.19
N ASP A 302 14.52 -9.29 -13.72
CA ASP A 302 15.54 -8.61 -12.94
C ASP A 302 14.92 -7.58 -12.00
N GLY A 303 14.00 -6.73 -12.47
CA GLY A 303 13.32 -5.77 -11.62
C GLY A 303 12.51 -6.43 -10.49
N ARG A 304 11.85 -7.57 -10.74
CA ARG A 304 11.20 -8.35 -9.68
C ARG A 304 12.20 -8.92 -8.68
N ALA A 305 13.39 -9.35 -9.15
CA ALA A 305 14.46 -9.80 -8.25
C ALA A 305 14.96 -8.66 -7.37
N GLN A 306 15.19 -7.47 -7.94
CA GLN A 306 15.60 -6.28 -7.19
C GLN A 306 14.53 -5.86 -6.16
N ALA A 307 13.25 -5.90 -6.52
CA ALA A 307 12.15 -5.60 -5.60
C ALA A 307 12.11 -6.57 -4.40
N ARG A 308 12.38 -7.88 -4.62
CA ARG A 308 12.49 -8.86 -3.51
C ARG A 308 13.68 -8.58 -2.60
N ILE A 309 14.84 -8.21 -3.16
CA ILE A 309 16.01 -7.83 -2.37
C ILE A 309 15.69 -6.56 -1.55
N ALA A 310 15.05 -5.56 -2.17
CA ALA A 310 14.61 -4.35 -1.49
C ALA A 310 13.65 -4.64 -0.33
N ALA A 311 12.67 -5.53 -0.55
CA ALA A 311 11.73 -5.96 0.50
C ALA A 311 12.45 -6.64 1.67
N LEU A 312 13.44 -7.50 1.38
CA LEU A 312 14.23 -8.17 2.41
C LEU A 312 15.14 -7.19 3.17
N ALA A 313 15.81 -6.28 2.47
CA ALA A 313 16.59 -5.21 3.08
C ALA A 313 15.72 -4.29 3.96
N SER A 314 14.52 -3.95 3.49
CA SER A 314 13.52 -3.23 4.27
C SER A 314 13.14 -4.01 5.53
N ALA A 315 12.89 -5.32 5.42
CA ALA A 315 12.55 -6.16 6.57
C ALA A 315 13.68 -6.22 7.63
N VAL A 316 14.94 -6.22 7.21
CA VAL A 316 16.09 -6.13 8.12
C VAL A 316 16.07 -4.80 8.89
N LEU A 317 15.79 -3.69 8.19
CA LEU A 317 15.87 -2.35 8.76
C LEU A 317 14.69 -2.01 9.67
N GLY A 318 13.45 -2.28 9.26
CA GLY A 318 12.29 -1.72 9.96
C GLY A 318 11.03 -2.61 10.03
N SER A 319 11.12 -3.92 9.71
CA SER A 319 9.97 -4.81 9.86
C SER A 319 10.03 -5.61 11.17
N GLY A 320 9.04 -5.37 12.02
CA GLY A 320 8.87 -6.10 13.26
C GLY A 320 9.76 -5.62 14.42
N TYR A 321 9.47 -6.16 15.60
CA TYR A 321 10.07 -5.73 16.86
C TYR A 321 11.60 -5.87 16.92
N SER A 322 12.15 -6.92 16.31
CA SER A 322 13.58 -7.23 16.32
C SER A 322 14.37 -6.60 15.16
N SER A 323 13.75 -5.76 14.33
CA SER A 323 14.43 -5.05 13.24
C SER A 323 15.50 -4.08 13.78
N ARG A 324 16.52 -3.81 12.97
CA ARG A 324 17.70 -3.03 13.40
C ARG A 324 17.31 -1.66 13.92
N ALA A 325 16.50 -0.91 13.19
CA ALA A 325 16.03 0.41 13.62
C ALA A 325 15.22 0.34 14.92
N ASN A 326 14.32 -0.65 15.09
CA ASN A 326 13.58 -0.84 16.33
C ASN A 326 14.49 -1.17 17.51
N GLN A 327 15.51 -2.01 17.30
CA GLN A 327 16.49 -2.31 18.33
C GLN A 327 17.19 -1.02 18.82
N GLN A 328 17.50 -0.09 17.92
CA GLN A 328 18.17 1.15 18.31
C GLN A 328 17.22 2.15 18.97
N VAL A 329 16.11 2.50 18.30
CA VAL A 329 15.28 3.63 18.76
C VAL A 329 14.31 3.23 19.86
N ARG A 330 13.83 1.98 19.86
CA ARG A 330 12.83 1.51 20.83
C ARG A 330 13.46 0.76 21.99
N ILE A 331 14.21 -0.31 21.69
CA ILE A 331 14.62 -1.28 22.71
C ILE A 331 15.80 -0.75 23.54
N LYS A 332 16.87 -0.28 22.88
CA LYS A 332 18.09 0.14 23.58
C LYS A 332 17.97 1.54 24.18
N ARG A 333 17.20 2.45 23.55
CA ARG A 333 17.18 3.87 23.94
C ARG A 333 15.81 4.42 24.35
N GLY A 334 14.72 3.73 24.07
CA GLY A 334 13.37 4.17 24.44
C GLY A 334 12.98 5.54 23.84
N LEU A 335 13.51 5.87 22.65
CA LEU A 335 13.25 7.17 22.02
C LEU A 335 11.90 7.21 21.32
N SER A 336 11.39 6.05 20.87
CA SER A 336 10.22 5.91 20.07
C SER A 336 9.46 4.62 20.39
N TYR A 337 8.17 4.58 20.04
CA TYR A 337 7.36 3.36 20.04
C TYR A 337 7.78 2.36 18.95
N GLY A 338 8.47 2.82 17.91
CA GLY A 338 8.96 1.97 16.84
C GLY A 338 9.53 2.74 15.67
N ALA A 339 10.25 1.99 14.83
CA ALA A 339 10.66 2.44 13.51
C ALA A 339 10.07 1.46 12.48
N TYR A 340 9.69 2.00 11.33
CA TYR A 340 9.00 1.27 10.27
C TYR A 340 9.70 1.53 8.95
N SER A 341 9.77 0.51 8.12
CA SER A 341 10.29 0.65 6.77
C SER A 341 9.31 0.08 5.75
N SER A 342 9.34 0.63 4.55
CA SER A 342 8.66 0.10 3.37
C SER A 342 9.56 0.16 2.14
N ALA A 343 9.29 -0.71 1.18
CA ALA A 343 9.92 -0.72 -0.13
C ALA A 343 8.80 -0.76 -1.18
N GLU A 344 8.40 0.42 -1.63
CA GLU A 344 7.30 0.59 -2.58
C GLU A 344 7.81 0.47 -4.01
N SER A 345 7.14 -0.36 -4.80
CA SER A 345 7.48 -0.60 -6.21
C SER A 345 6.39 -0.08 -7.12
N LEU A 346 6.76 0.83 -8.02
CA LEU A 346 5.91 1.31 -9.10
C LEU A 346 6.51 0.91 -10.46
N PRO A 347 5.76 0.93 -11.56
CA PRO A 347 6.29 0.61 -12.88
C PRO A 347 7.50 1.45 -13.30
N THR A 348 7.64 2.63 -12.72
CA THR A 348 8.67 3.63 -13.03
C THR A 348 9.87 3.61 -12.11
N GLY A 349 9.88 2.79 -11.05
CA GLY A 349 10.97 2.70 -10.09
C GLY A 349 10.48 2.32 -8.69
N GLY A 350 11.41 2.27 -7.73
CA GLY A 350 11.12 1.94 -6.34
C GLY A 350 11.57 3.00 -5.36
N LEU A 351 10.82 3.17 -4.29
CA LEU A 351 11.12 4.06 -3.19
C LEU A 351 11.18 3.26 -1.87
N PHE A 352 12.35 3.26 -1.26
CA PHE A 352 12.53 2.80 0.10
C PHE A 352 12.31 3.96 1.08
N MET A 353 11.60 3.69 2.16
CA MET A 353 11.39 4.63 3.25
C MET A 353 11.67 3.95 4.60
N LEU A 354 12.32 4.66 5.51
CA LEU A 354 12.55 4.25 6.90
C LEU A 354 12.18 5.41 7.81
N SER A 355 11.23 5.21 8.72
CA SER A 355 10.65 6.30 9.50
C SER A 355 10.49 5.95 10.99
N THR A 356 10.44 6.99 11.81
CA THR A 356 10.05 6.92 13.21
C THR A 356 9.41 8.23 13.66
N GLN A 357 8.55 8.15 14.67
CA GLN A 357 8.07 9.33 15.41
C GLN A 357 8.68 9.34 16.82
N THR A 358 9.07 10.52 17.29
CA THR A 358 9.75 10.65 18.58
C THR A 358 9.45 11.99 19.24
N LYS A 359 9.80 12.15 20.52
CA LYS A 359 9.76 13.46 21.17
C LYS A 359 10.70 14.43 20.48
N HIS A 360 10.37 15.72 20.49
CA HIS A 360 11.14 16.76 19.79
C HIS A 360 12.62 16.80 20.15
N ASN A 361 12.95 16.68 21.43
CA ASN A 361 14.34 16.70 21.93
C ASN A 361 15.15 15.46 21.50
N ASN A 362 14.51 14.40 21.07
CA ASN A 362 15.15 13.16 20.65
C ASN A 362 15.29 13.07 19.10
N ALA A 363 14.72 14.03 18.35
CA ALA A 363 14.63 13.94 16.89
C ALA A 363 16.00 13.85 16.21
N ALA A 364 17.00 14.60 16.70
CA ALA A 364 18.36 14.58 16.16
C ALA A 364 19.03 13.22 16.37
N GLU A 365 18.94 12.65 17.58
CA GLU A 365 19.50 11.33 17.88
C GLU A 365 18.79 10.24 17.08
N ALA A 366 17.46 10.26 17.03
CA ALA A 366 16.68 9.30 16.25
C ALA A 366 17.06 9.33 14.76
N ALA A 367 17.22 10.52 14.19
CA ALA A 367 17.66 10.69 12.80
C ALA A 367 19.04 10.10 12.54
N GLN A 368 19.99 10.34 13.45
CA GLN A 368 21.34 9.77 13.35
C GLN A 368 21.33 8.24 13.41
N LEU A 369 20.51 7.67 14.30
CA LEU A 369 20.41 6.23 14.46
C LEU A 369 19.81 5.57 13.21
N LEU A 370 18.70 6.09 12.69
CA LEU A 370 18.09 5.57 11.46
C LEU A 370 19.06 5.66 10.29
N HIS A 371 19.78 6.78 10.16
CA HIS A 371 20.74 6.98 9.08
C HIS A 371 21.93 6.01 9.21
N SER A 372 22.44 5.79 10.43
CA SER A 372 23.52 4.84 10.70
C SER A 372 23.11 3.40 10.37
N GLU A 373 21.88 2.97 10.74
CA GLU A 373 21.40 1.64 10.44
C GLU A 373 21.18 1.44 8.93
N LEU A 374 20.66 2.46 8.23
CA LEU A 374 20.48 2.40 6.78
C LEU A 374 21.82 2.26 6.05
N LEU A 375 22.84 3.01 6.43
CA LEU A 375 24.17 2.88 5.83
C LEU A 375 24.91 1.63 6.29
N GLY A 376 24.62 1.14 7.48
CA GLY A 376 25.22 -0.06 8.06
C GLY A 376 24.94 -1.32 7.23
N ILE A 377 23.77 -1.42 6.58
CA ILE A 377 23.43 -2.58 5.73
C ILE A 377 24.31 -2.69 4.47
N ALA A 378 24.90 -1.56 4.03
CA ALA A 378 25.86 -1.53 2.92
C ALA A 378 27.28 -1.91 3.36
N SER A 379 27.67 -1.60 4.62
CA SER A 379 29.02 -1.83 5.13
C SER A 379 29.21 -3.24 5.69
N GLU A 380 28.18 -3.83 6.27
CA GLU A 380 28.25 -5.14 6.92
C GLU A 380 27.20 -6.09 6.35
N ALA A 381 27.61 -7.31 6.02
CA ALA A 381 26.68 -8.34 5.57
C ALA A 381 25.69 -8.72 6.69
N VAL A 382 24.44 -8.94 6.33
CA VAL A 382 23.41 -9.39 7.27
C VAL A 382 23.78 -10.78 7.80
N PRO A 383 23.83 -11.01 9.13
CA PRO A 383 24.06 -12.34 9.69
C PRO A 383 23.06 -13.35 9.17
N ALA A 384 23.50 -14.59 8.96
CA ALA A 384 22.65 -15.64 8.35
C ALA A 384 21.37 -15.90 9.15
N GLU A 385 21.44 -15.89 10.47
CA GLU A 385 20.29 -16.07 11.35
C GLU A 385 19.28 -14.91 11.23
N GLU A 386 19.78 -13.67 11.19
CA GLU A 386 18.93 -12.48 10.99
C GLU A 386 18.25 -12.53 9.61
N LEU A 387 19.01 -12.86 8.55
CA LEU A 387 18.48 -12.98 7.21
C LEU A 387 17.37 -14.02 7.12
N LEU A 388 17.60 -15.22 7.69
CA LEU A 388 16.61 -16.29 7.74
C LEU A 388 15.34 -15.87 8.49
N ALA A 389 15.50 -15.18 9.63
CA ALA A 389 14.36 -14.67 10.39
C ALA A 389 13.52 -13.68 9.57
N ARG A 390 14.15 -12.80 8.76
CA ARG A 390 13.44 -11.86 7.89
C ARG A 390 12.79 -12.54 6.70
N GLN A 391 13.45 -13.51 6.08
CA GLN A 391 12.85 -14.35 5.04
C GLN A 391 11.59 -15.05 5.55
N ASN A 392 11.67 -15.69 6.71
CA ASN A 392 10.52 -16.36 7.33
C ASN A 392 9.40 -15.36 7.70
N GLY A 393 9.74 -14.16 8.15
CA GLY A 393 8.77 -13.09 8.42
C GLY A 393 7.98 -12.72 7.17
N LEU A 394 8.65 -12.42 6.06
CA LEU A 394 8.01 -12.09 4.78
C LEU A 394 7.18 -13.24 4.23
N LEU A 395 7.64 -14.50 4.39
CA LEU A 395 6.85 -15.68 4.01
C LEU A 395 5.60 -15.82 4.88
N GLY A 396 5.70 -15.49 6.17
CA GLY A 396 4.55 -15.44 7.07
C GLY A 396 3.54 -14.37 6.68
N ASP A 397 4.01 -13.21 6.18
CA ASP A 397 3.13 -12.14 5.65
C ASP A 397 2.34 -12.62 4.43
N ILE A 398 3.00 -13.28 3.48
CA ILE A 398 2.31 -13.89 2.33
C ILE A 398 1.36 -15.00 2.77
N ALA A 399 1.76 -15.86 3.71
CA ALA A 399 0.88 -16.92 4.21
C ALA A 399 -0.43 -16.34 4.77
N ARG A 400 -0.36 -15.26 5.56
CA ARG A 400 -1.55 -14.56 6.06
C ARG A 400 -2.41 -13.96 4.95
N GLN A 401 -1.81 -13.46 3.87
CA GLN A 401 -2.57 -12.95 2.71
C GLN A 401 -3.31 -14.07 1.95
N LEU A 402 -2.87 -15.31 2.09
CA LEU A 402 -3.55 -16.47 1.50
C LEU A 402 -4.70 -17.00 2.37
N GLU A 403 -4.96 -16.46 3.57
CA GLU A 403 -5.92 -17.03 4.52
C GLU A 403 -7.37 -16.64 4.24
N THR A 404 -7.63 -15.43 3.79
CA THR A 404 -9.01 -14.94 3.58
C THR A 404 -9.32 -14.73 2.11
N THR A 405 -10.60 -14.82 1.72
CA THR A 405 -11.03 -14.54 0.34
C THR A 405 -10.75 -13.10 -0.07
N GLN A 406 -10.90 -12.15 0.86
CA GLN A 406 -10.61 -10.73 0.66
C GLN A 406 -9.13 -10.50 0.37
N SER A 407 -8.23 -11.06 1.19
CA SER A 407 -6.79 -10.88 0.99
C SER A 407 -6.27 -11.61 -0.25
N LEU A 408 -6.85 -12.77 -0.61
CA LEU A 408 -6.56 -13.46 -1.87
C LEU A 408 -6.94 -12.62 -3.09
N ALA A 409 -8.14 -12.02 -3.08
CA ALA A 409 -8.59 -11.13 -4.14
C ALA A 409 -7.68 -9.90 -4.25
N SER A 410 -7.30 -9.29 -3.11
CA SER A 410 -6.39 -8.16 -3.07
C SER A 410 -5.01 -8.51 -3.60
N LEU A 411 -4.45 -9.67 -3.19
CA LEU A 411 -3.14 -10.14 -3.66
C LEU A 411 -3.12 -10.33 -5.18
N ALA A 412 -4.17 -10.94 -5.75
CA ALA A 412 -4.28 -11.11 -7.20
C ALA A 412 -4.38 -9.76 -7.92
N ALA A 413 -5.20 -8.84 -7.40
CA ALA A 413 -5.34 -7.50 -7.96
C ALA A 413 -4.01 -6.74 -7.90
N ASP A 414 -3.32 -6.74 -6.76
CA ASP A 414 -2.01 -6.09 -6.56
C ASP A 414 -0.96 -6.58 -7.57
N GLN A 415 -0.88 -7.91 -7.78
CA GLN A 415 0.06 -8.48 -8.73
C GLN A 415 -0.23 -8.02 -10.16
N LEU A 416 -1.50 -8.08 -10.58
CA LEU A 416 -1.91 -7.69 -11.92
C LEU A 416 -1.72 -6.18 -12.18
N GLU A 417 -2.01 -5.34 -11.18
CA GLU A 417 -1.82 -3.89 -11.25
C GLU A 417 -0.35 -3.52 -11.44
N ARG A 418 0.55 -4.24 -10.77
CA ARG A 418 2.00 -4.07 -10.93
C ARG A 418 2.56 -4.68 -12.21
N GLY A 419 1.71 -5.34 -13.02
CA GLY A 419 2.14 -6.04 -14.24
C GLY A 419 2.94 -7.31 -13.96
N GLU A 420 2.78 -7.89 -12.76
CA GLU A 420 3.40 -9.15 -12.37
C GLU A 420 2.58 -10.34 -12.86
N VAL A 421 3.19 -11.51 -12.91
CA VAL A 421 2.56 -12.75 -13.34
C VAL A 421 2.06 -13.52 -12.12
N LEU A 422 0.75 -13.80 -12.03
CA LEU A 422 0.16 -14.52 -10.89
C LEU A 422 0.84 -15.88 -10.61
N ALA A 423 1.32 -16.55 -11.65
CA ALA A 423 2.05 -17.83 -11.51
C ALA A 423 3.38 -17.69 -10.73
N ASP A 424 3.98 -16.49 -10.68
CA ASP A 424 5.23 -16.26 -9.95
C ASP A 424 5.03 -16.40 -8.43
N LEU A 425 3.81 -16.25 -7.92
CA LEU A 425 3.49 -16.47 -6.52
C LEU A 425 3.81 -17.91 -6.06
N ALA A 426 3.63 -18.90 -6.94
CA ALA A 426 3.94 -20.29 -6.62
C ALA A 426 5.44 -20.51 -6.33
N THR A 427 6.31 -19.71 -6.92
CA THR A 427 7.77 -19.81 -6.75
C THR A 427 8.35 -18.71 -5.84
N TYR A 428 7.50 -17.79 -5.35
CA TYR A 428 7.93 -16.65 -4.55
C TYR A 428 8.73 -17.07 -3.31
N ALA A 429 8.26 -18.09 -2.59
CA ALA A 429 8.95 -18.60 -1.40
C ALA A 429 10.37 -19.06 -1.69
N ASP A 430 10.55 -19.83 -2.77
CA ASP A 430 11.86 -20.33 -3.18
C ASP A 430 12.78 -19.21 -3.67
N GLN A 431 12.22 -18.25 -4.39
CA GLN A 431 12.96 -17.10 -4.87
C GLN A 431 13.42 -16.20 -3.71
N LEU A 432 12.58 -15.99 -2.71
CA LEU A 432 12.93 -15.20 -1.52
C LEU A 432 14.02 -15.91 -0.69
N LYS A 433 13.91 -17.20 -0.49
CA LYS A 433 14.92 -18.00 0.24
C LYS A 433 16.29 -18.03 -0.43
N ARG A 434 16.36 -17.83 -1.75
CA ARG A 434 17.60 -17.77 -2.49
C ARG A 434 18.34 -16.43 -2.39
N VAL A 435 17.69 -15.40 -1.88
CA VAL A 435 18.34 -14.09 -1.69
C VAL A 435 19.37 -14.22 -0.57
N SER A 436 20.63 -13.99 -0.91
CA SER A 436 21.76 -14.09 0.02
C SER A 436 22.08 -12.76 0.72
N ALA A 437 22.78 -12.84 1.84
CA ALA A 437 23.28 -11.65 2.54
C ALA A 437 24.19 -10.76 1.66
N ALA A 438 25.00 -11.40 0.81
CA ALA A 438 25.86 -10.69 -0.14
C ALA A 438 25.04 -9.90 -1.19
N GLN A 439 23.92 -10.44 -1.65
CA GLN A 439 23.02 -9.72 -2.57
C GLN A 439 22.36 -8.54 -1.89
N VAL A 440 21.92 -8.68 -0.63
CA VAL A 440 21.36 -7.56 0.16
C VAL A 440 22.38 -6.46 0.36
N GLN A 441 23.63 -6.82 0.72
CA GLN A 441 24.71 -5.86 0.89
C GLN A 441 25.08 -5.15 -0.42
N ALA A 442 25.27 -5.90 -1.52
CA ALA A 442 25.58 -5.34 -2.83
C ALA A 442 24.45 -4.40 -3.33
N PHE A 443 23.21 -4.76 -3.10
CA PHE A 443 22.06 -3.92 -3.40
C PHE A 443 22.12 -2.59 -2.65
N ALA A 444 22.37 -2.63 -1.34
CA ALA A 444 22.47 -1.42 -0.53
C ALA A 444 23.67 -0.56 -0.94
N GLN A 445 24.82 -1.16 -1.23
CA GLN A 445 26.01 -0.45 -1.74
C GLN A 445 25.73 0.28 -3.06
N GLN A 446 24.98 -0.36 -3.94
CA GLN A 446 24.68 0.18 -5.26
C GLN A 446 23.61 1.28 -5.22
N TYR A 447 22.52 1.07 -4.47
CA TYR A 447 21.33 1.92 -4.55
C TYR A 447 21.14 2.85 -3.35
N TRP A 448 21.72 2.53 -2.18
CA TRP A 448 21.58 3.29 -0.94
C TRP A 448 22.90 3.88 -0.42
N PRO A 449 23.83 4.37 -1.28
CA PRO A 449 24.98 5.10 -0.80
C PRO A 449 24.53 6.41 -0.10
N ALA A 450 25.32 6.94 0.79
CA ALA A 450 25.00 8.15 1.55
C ALA A 450 24.54 9.34 0.64
N ALA A 451 25.13 9.45 -0.55
CA ALA A 451 24.76 10.49 -1.52
C ALA A 451 23.35 10.31 -2.11
N ALA A 452 22.81 9.09 -2.12
CA ALA A 452 21.46 8.80 -2.63
C ALA A 452 20.37 8.92 -1.57
N VAL A 453 20.75 8.85 -0.28
CA VAL A 453 19.79 8.96 0.83
C VAL A 453 19.35 10.40 0.99
N ARG A 454 18.05 10.62 1.21
CA ARG A 454 17.47 11.90 1.58
C ARG A 454 16.78 11.76 2.92
N MET A 455 16.71 12.86 3.65
CA MET A 455 16.05 12.88 4.96
C MET A 455 15.04 14.02 5.05
N VAL A 456 13.87 13.69 5.56
CA VAL A 456 12.81 14.63 5.88
C VAL A 456 12.55 14.57 7.38
N ILE A 457 12.61 15.71 8.06
CA ILE A 457 12.22 15.83 9.46
C ILE A 457 11.12 16.88 9.55
N VAL A 458 10.00 16.50 10.13
CA VAL A 458 8.87 17.41 10.44
C VAL A 458 8.79 17.53 11.95
N ALA A 459 8.91 18.74 12.49
CA ALA A 459 8.98 18.99 13.93
C ALA A 459 8.54 20.41 14.31
N ASP A 460 8.17 20.61 15.56
CA ASP A 460 8.16 21.95 16.15
C ASP A 460 9.60 22.37 16.43
N LEU A 461 10.15 23.22 15.55
CA LEU A 461 11.56 23.63 15.62
C LEU A 461 11.89 24.57 16.80
N LYS A 462 10.88 25.09 17.51
CA LYS A 462 11.14 25.76 18.79
C LYS A 462 11.64 24.77 19.83
N GLN A 463 11.17 23.52 19.77
CA GLN A 463 11.53 22.47 20.71
C GLN A 463 12.68 21.59 20.21
N ALA A 464 12.70 21.25 18.92
CA ALA A 464 13.69 20.34 18.30
C ALA A 464 14.88 21.05 17.64
N GLY A 465 14.73 22.34 17.33
CA GLY A 465 15.55 23.02 16.32
C GLY A 465 17.03 23.19 16.66
N ALA A 466 17.38 23.34 17.92
CA ALA A 466 18.79 23.54 18.32
C ALA A 466 19.65 22.32 17.95
N GLY A 467 19.24 21.11 18.37
CA GLY A 467 19.95 19.87 18.07
C GLY A 467 19.97 19.54 16.59
N LEU A 468 18.83 19.73 15.91
CA LEU A 468 18.72 19.46 14.47
C LEU A 468 19.59 20.41 13.63
N ARG A 469 19.62 21.70 13.94
CA ARG A 469 20.45 22.68 13.21
C ARG A 469 21.95 22.44 13.45
N GLN A 470 22.33 22.04 14.65
CA GLN A 470 23.73 21.69 14.97
C GLN A 470 24.17 20.47 14.18
N GLN A 471 23.30 19.45 14.09
CA GLN A 471 23.64 18.18 13.44
C GLN A 471 23.51 18.25 11.91
N TYR A 472 22.56 19.04 11.41
CA TYR A 472 22.28 19.18 9.98
C TYR A 472 22.33 20.65 9.55
N PRO A 473 23.50 21.33 9.63
CA PRO A 473 23.61 22.77 9.37
C PRO A 473 23.31 23.15 7.91
N GLN A 474 23.41 22.20 6.98
CA GLN A 474 23.11 22.40 5.55
C GLN A 474 21.67 22.00 5.18
N ALA A 475 20.82 21.63 6.16
CA ALA A 475 19.44 21.26 5.86
C ALA A 475 18.64 22.47 5.39
N GLN A 476 17.84 22.26 4.34
CA GLN A 476 16.88 23.27 3.91
C GLN A 476 15.73 23.32 4.91
N LEU A 477 15.44 24.52 5.43
CA LEU A 477 14.32 24.75 6.33
C LEU A 477 13.16 25.39 5.58
N ILE A 478 11.97 24.83 5.76
CA ILE A 478 10.71 25.39 5.25
C ILE A 478 9.68 25.42 6.40
N PRO A 479 9.15 26.60 6.74
CA PRO A 479 7.98 26.67 7.63
C PRO A 479 6.77 25.99 6.95
N ALA A 480 6.01 25.19 7.70
CA ALA A 480 4.82 24.52 7.17
C ALA A 480 3.80 25.51 6.58
N ALA A 481 3.72 26.73 7.11
CA ALA A 481 2.88 27.79 6.56
C ALA A 481 3.27 28.24 5.13
N GLU A 482 4.56 28.08 4.77
CA GLU A 482 5.07 28.39 3.43
C GLU A 482 5.06 27.20 2.48
N LEU A 483 4.72 26.01 2.98
CA LEU A 483 4.79 24.78 2.21
C LEU A 483 3.71 24.73 1.12
N ASP A 484 4.09 24.32 -0.09
CA ASP A 484 3.19 24.03 -1.22
C ASP A 484 3.68 22.79 -1.96
N LEU A 485 3.05 21.66 -1.69
CA LEU A 485 3.38 20.37 -2.30
C LEU A 485 3.05 20.31 -3.81
N SER A 486 2.32 21.27 -4.33
CA SER A 486 2.00 21.36 -5.76
C SER A 486 3.11 22.01 -6.58
N THR A 487 4.14 22.61 -5.94
CA THR A 487 5.25 23.29 -6.60
C THR A 487 6.56 22.51 -6.51
N PRO A 488 7.44 22.60 -7.52
CA PRO A 488 8.72 21.88 -7.50
C PRO A 488 9.67 22.31 -6.36
N ASN A 489 9.60 23.58 -5.95
CA ASN A 489 10.44 24.14 -4.88
C ASN A 489 9.81 24.00 -3.51
N LEU A 490 8.65 23.34 -3.39
CA LEU A 490 7.89 23.10 -2.15
C LEU A 490 7.46 24.39 -1.43
N ARG A 491 7.50 25.56 -2.10
CA ARG A 491 7.18 26.84 -1.48
C ARG A 491 6.02 27.54 -2.17
N ARG A 492 5.20 28.17 -1.37
CA ARG A 492 4.16 29.10 -1.86
C ARG A 492 4.81 30.31 -2.52
N SER A 493 4.28 30.75 -3.66
CA SER A 493 4.71 31.99 -4.26
C SER A 493 4.44 33.18 -3.32
N PRO A 494 5.37 34.15 -3.22
CA PRO A 494 5.22 35.30 -2.31
C PRO A 494 3.91 36.09 -2.50
N SER A 495 3.34 36.06 -3.70
CA SER A 495 2.04 36.71 -4.02
C SER A 495 0.83 36.04 -3.36
N ARG A 496 0.97 34.88 -2.74
CA ARG A 496 -0.09 34.14 -2.05
C ARG A 496 0.06 34.15 -0.52
N LEU A 497 1.03 34.85 0.01
CA LEU A 497 1.28 35.01 1.46
C LEU A 497 0.62 36.27 2.05
N LYS A 498 -0.20 36.99 1.24
CA LYS A 498 -0.96 38.17 1.67
C LYS A 498 -2.42 37.84 1.87
#